data_eb475f55468e713bf55b4850c254d465
#
_entry.id   eb475f55468e713bf55b4850c254d465
#
_cell.length_a   1.000
_cell.length_b   1.000
_cell.length_c   1.000
_cell.angle_alpha   90.00
_cell.angle_beta   90.00
_cell.angle_gamma   90.00
#
_symmetry.space_group_name_H-M   'P 1'
#
loop_
_entity.id
_entity.type
_entity.pdbx_description
1 polymer ?
#
loop_
_entity_poly.entity_id
_entity_poly.type
_entity_poly.pdbx_seq_one_letter_code
_entity_poly.pdbx_strand_id
1 'polypeptide(L)'
;MFRTSFLFAAFLALTWQSGFAAHPHRVVWEGESGPGKGKHIVLIAGDHEYRGEETLPALGRILAKHYGFKCSVFFTTDRKTGFIKPGRSWISGLEDLKTADLMIVFLRFQNFPHEEMQHFVDYLDAGKPVMGLRTSTHAFNGTRDAYAKYSNGYNGADYKGGFGEQILGENWVGHYGRNHRQSSILLLEIDQL
;
A
#
# COMPACT_ATOMS: atom_id res chain seq x y z
N MET A 1 29.70 -55.03 44.73
CA MET A 1 28.34 -54.64 44.28
C MET A 1 28.33 -53.12 44.17
N PHE A 2 28.61 -52.57 42.98
CA PHE A 2 28.58 -51.11 42.71
C PHE A 2 27.37 -50.84 41.84
N ARG A 3 26.44 -50.02 42.35
CA ARG A 3 25.28 -49.51 41.61
C ARG A 3 25.64 -48.16 41.02
N THR A 4 25.81 -48.11 39.72
CA THR A 4 25.95 -46.87 38.94
C THR A 4 24.59 -46.31 38.59
N SER A 5 24.22 -45.16 39.19
CA SER A 5 23.01 -44.44 38.84
C SER A 5 23.30 -43.51 37.65
N PHE A 6 22.66 -43.73 36.49
CA PHE A 6 22.67 -42.83 35.36
C PHE A 6 21.61 -41.75 35.57
N LEU A 7 22.05 -40.50 35.75
CA LEU A 7 21.20 -39.29 35.68
C LEU A 7 21.01 -38.90 34.21
N PHE A 8 19.81 -39.07 33.70
CA PHE A 8 19.40 -38.54 32.42
C PHE A 8 19.02 -37.05 32.61
N ALA A 9 19.85 -36.10 32.12
CA ALA A 9 19.51 -34.72 32.06
C ALA A 9 18.70 -34.46 30.77
N ALA A 10 17.40 -34.27 30.92
CA ALA A 10 16.55 -33.83 29.84
C ALA A 10 16.76 -32.34 29.56
N PHE A 11 17.42 -32.03 28.44
CA PHE A 11 17.52 -30.67 27.93
C PHE A 11 16.17 -30.31 27.27
N LEU A 12 15.37 -29.52 27.96
CA LEU A 12 14.20 -28.85 27.35
C LEU A 12 14.73 -27.71 26.47
N ALA A 13 14.78 -27.92 25.16
CA ALA A 13 15.00 -26.83 24.20
C ALA A 13 13.70 -26.00 24.13
N LEU A 14 13.66 -24.86 24.84
CA LEU A 14 12.68 -23.82 24.62
C LEU A 14 12.94 -23.21 23.22
N THR A 15 12.18 -23.66 22.22
CA THR A 15 12.09 -22.94 20.96
C THR A 15 11.28 -21.68 21.21
N TRP A 16 11.98 -20.55 21.31
CA TRP A 16 11.35 -19.24 21.21
C TRP A 16 10.79 -19.12 19.78
N GLN A 17 9.53 -19.44 19.62
CA GLN A 17 8.78 -18.94 18.48
C GLN A 17 8.60 -17.43 18.71
N SER A 18 9.44 -16.63 18.06
CA SER A 18 9.16 -15.23 17.85
C SER A 18 7.90 -15.16 16.98
N GLY A 19 6.75 -15.19 17.65
CA GLY A 19 5.48 -14.86 17.02
C GLY A 19 5.58 -13.40 16.56
N PHE A 20 5.79 -13.19 15.27
CA PHE A 20 5.55 -11.89 14.67
C PHE A 20 4.10 -11.56 14.99
N ALA A 21 3.87 -10.61 15.89
CA ALA A 21 2.55 -10.07 16.11
C ALA A 21 2.05 -9.57 14.75
N ALA A 22 0.92 -10.13 14.29
CA ALA A 22 0.33 -9.71 13.02
C ALA A 22 0.07 -8.21 13.10
N HIS A 23 0.67 -7.43 12.20
CA HIS A 23 0.47 -5.99 12.16
C HIS A 23 -1.01 -5.74 11.79
N PRO A 24 -1.80 -5.01 12.60
CA PRO A 24 -3.26 -4.93 12.45
C PRO A 24 -3.72 -4.28 11.13
N HIS A 25 -2.83 -3.56 10.45
CA HIS A 25 -3.13 -2.84 9.21
C HIS A 25 -2.47 -3.44 7.97
N ARG A 26 -1.85 -4.61 8.09
CA ARG A 26 -1.03 -5.21 7.03
C ARG A 26 -1.29 -6.71 6.87
N VAL A 27 -1.34 -7.14 5.62
CA VAL A 27 -1.26 -8.56 5.23
C VAL A 27 0.01 -8.75 4.40
N VAL A 28 0.76 -9.80 4.68
CA VAL A 28 2.01 -10.12 3.96
C VAL A 28 1.90 -11.49 3.31
N TRP A 29 2.31 -11.57 2.06
CA TRP A 29 2.55 -12.82 1.34
C TRP A 29 4.02 -12.88 0.94
N GLU A 30 4.67 -13.96 1.32
CA GLU A 30 6.04 -14.27 0.87
C GLU A 30 5.97 -15.12 -0.41
N GLY A 31 6.66 -14.68 -1.44
CA GLY A 31 6.79 -15.45 -2.67
C GLY A 31 7.95 -16.43 -2.59
N GLU A 32 7.73 -17.69 -2.98
CA GLU A 32 8.73 -18.74 -2.88
C GLU A 32 9.65 -18.82 -4.10
N SER A 33 9.09 -18.67 -5.30
CA SER A 33 9.81 -18.80 -6.57
C SER A 33 9.17 -17.97 -7.67
N GLY A 34 9.98 -17.57 -8.65
CA GLY A 34 9.54 -16.78 -9.78
C GLY A 34 10.46 -15.59 -10.08
N PRO A 35 10.16 -14.79 -11.10
CA PRO A 35 11.01 -13.66 -11.53
C PRO A 35 11.09 -12.54 -10.47
N GLY A 36 10.14 -12.49 -9.56
CA GLY A 36 10.09 -11.50 -8.48
C GLY A 36 10.75 -11.94 -7.18
N LYS A 37 11.39 -13.13 -7.15
CA LYS A 37 12.04 -13.61 -5.92
C LYS A 37 13.09 -12.61 -5.40
N GLY A 38 13.01 -12.27 -4.13
CA GLY A 38 13.88 -11.29 -3.47
C GLY A 38 13.47 -9.83 -3.72
N LYS A 39 12.39 -9.59 -4.45
CA LYS A 39 11.80 -8.26 -4.66
C LYS A 39 10.57 -8.03 -3.78
N HIS A 40 10.45 -6.83 -3.24
CA HIS A 40 9.39 -6.46 -2.34
C HIS A 40 8.46 -5.41 -2.97
N ILE A 41 7.16 -5.72 -3.00
CA ILE A 41 6.12 -4.80 -3.44
C ILE A 41 5.28 -4.41 -2.22
N VAL A 42 5.15 -3.10 -1.99
CA VAL A 42 4.22 -2.54 -1.01
C VAL A 42 2.99 -2.04 -1.73
N LEU A 43 1.82 -2.50 -1.31
CA LEU A 43 0.52 -2.12 -1.87
C LEU A 43 -0.28 -1.38 -0.78
N ILE A 44 -0.85 -0.21 -1.12
CA ILE A 44 -1.57 0.63 -0.15
C ILE A 44 -3.01 0.85 -0.62
N ALA A 45 -3.96 0.26 0.12
CA ALA A 45 -5.40 0.34 -0.14
C ALA A 45 -6.06 1.41 0.72
N GLY A 46 -6.59 2.45 0.10
CA GLY A 46 -7.29 3.56 0.76
C GLY A 46 -8.28 4.26 -0.17
N ASP A 47 -8.76 3.53 -1.18
CA ASP A 47 -9.89 3.94 -2.00
C ASP A 47 -11.20 3.51 -1.33
N HIS A 48 -12.20 4.37 -1.39
CA HIS A 48 -13.49 4.14 -0.74
C HIS A 48 -14.62 3.81 -1.74
N GLU A 49 -14.32 3.87 -3.03
CA GLU A 49 -15.32 3.86 -4.08
C GLU A 49 -15.25 2.61 -4.95
N TYR A 50 -14.06 2.08 -5.15
CA TYR A 50 -13.77 1.01 -6.12
C TYR A 50 -13.19 -0.25 -5.48
N ARG A 51 -13.38 -0.42 -4.19
CA ARG A 51 -13.02 -1.62 -3.43
C ARG A 51 -11.53 -1.98 -3.54
N GLY A 52 -10.68 -0.99 -3.37
CA GLY A 52 -9.23 -1.18 -3.32
C GLY A 52 -8.79 -2.19 -2.24
N GLU A 53 -9.56 -2.26 -1.14
CA GLU A 53 -9.38 -3.20 -0.03
C GLU A 53 -9.62 -4.67 -0.40
N GLU A 54 -10.23 -4.95 -1.55
CA GLU A 54 -10.36 -6.31 -2.09
C GLU A 54 -9.39 -6.54 -3.25
N THR A 55 -9.24 -5.54 -4.11
CA THR A 55 -8.42 -5.64 -5.32
C THR A 55 -6.95 -5.81 -5.00
N LEU A 56 -6.41 -5.00 -4.08
CA LEU A 56 -4.98 -5.03 -3.77
C LEU A 56 -4.54 -6.31 -3.02
N PRO A 57 -5.31 -6.85 -2.06
CA PRO A 57 -5.00 -8.16 -1.49
C PRO A 57 -5.00 -9.28 -2.52
N ALA A 58 -5.98 -9.28 -3.44
CA ALA A 58 -6.03 -10.26 -4.52
C ALA A 58 -4.81 -10.17 -5.42
N LEU A 59 -4.43 -8.95 -5.83
CA LEU A 59 -3.23 -8.69 -6.63
C LEU A 59 -1.95 -9.12 -5.90
N GLY A 60 -1.79 -8.74 -4.63
CA GLY A 60 -0.63 -9.11 -3.82
C GLY A 60 -0.47 -10.63 -3.71
N ARG A 61 -1.57 -11.34 -3.49
CA ARG A 61 -1.59 -12.81 -3.46
C ARG A 61 -1.18 -13.43 -4.79
N ILE A 62 -1.66 -12.88 -5.91
CA ILE A 62 -1.30 -13.34 -7.26
C ILE A 62 0.19 -13.12 -7.51
N LEU A 63 0.70 -11.92 -7.23
CA LEU A 63 2.10 -11.56 -7.42
C LEU A 63 3.04 -12.44 -6.57
N ALA A 64 2.67 -12.70 -5.32
CA ALA A 64 3.46 -13.59 -4.47
C ALA A 64 3.42 -15.03 -4.96
N LYS A 65 2.22 -15.59 -5.18
CA LYS A 65 2.04 -17.01 -5.49
C LYS A 65 2.60 -17.40 -6.86
N HIS A 66 2.40 -16.56 -7.87
CA HIS A 66 2.71 -16.92 -9.27
C HIS A 66 3.99 -16.29 -9.78
N TYR A 67 4.46 -15.20 -9.14
CA TYR A 67 5.62 -14.46 -9.61
C TYR A 67 6.75 -14.37 -8.58
N GLY A 68 6.53 -14.84 -7.35
CA GLY A 68 7.57 -14.94 -6.33
C GLY A 68 7.92 -13.64 -5.60
N PHE A 69 7.12 -12.58 -5.74
CA PHE A 69 7.33 -11.34 -4.99
C PHE A 69 6.97 -11.49 -3.51
N LYS A 70 7.71 -10.83 -2.63
CA LYS A 70 7.18 -10.47 -1.33
C LYS A 70 6.17 -9.33 -1.53
N CYS A 71 4.96 -9.45 -0.98
CA CYS A 71 3.92 -8.43 -1.06
C CYS A 71 3.41 -8.06 0.33
N SER A 72 3.59 -6.80 0.74
CA SER A 72 2.98 -6.22 1.94
C SER A 72 1.81 -5.34 1.52
N VAL A 73 0.59 -5.68 1.93
CA VAL A 73 -0.62 -4.92 1.62
C VAL A 73 -1.11 -4.21 2.86
N PHE A 74 -1.19 -2.91 2.80
CA PHE A 74 -1.64 -2.03 3.87
C PHE A 74 -3.03 -1.49 3.60
N PHE A 75 -3.78 -1.22 4.67
CA PHE A 75 -5.14 -0.71 4.60
C PHE A 75 -5.30 0.54 5.44
N THR A 76 -6.08 1.50 4.92
CA THR A 76 -6.58 2.59 5.75
C THR A 76 -7.77 2.14 6.56
N THR A 77 -7.78 2.47 7.84
CA THR A 77 -8.76 1.97 8.80
C THR A 77 -9.32 3.11 9.67
N ASP A 78 -10.36 2.81 10.40
CA ASP A 78 -10.81 3.65 11.51
C ASP A 78 -9.89 3.42 12.73
N ARG A 79 -9.27 4.48 13.23
CA ARG A 79 -8.29 4.39 14.33
C ARG A 79 -8.83 3.76 15.61
N LYS A 80 -10.14 3.90 15.87
CA LYS A 80 -10.75 3.41 17.12
C LYS A 80 -11.11 1.94 17.04
N THR A 81 -11.58 1.50 15.88
CA THR A 81 -12.12 0.15 15.71
C THR A 81 -11.16 -0.79 14.98
N GLY A 82 -10.16 -0.26 14.26
CA GLY A 82 -9.27 -1.04 13.41
C GLY A 82 -9.92 -1.57 12.13
N PHE A 83 -11.21 -1.28 11.90
CA PHE A 83 -11.90 -1.74 10.69
C PHE A 83 -11.62 -0.85 9.49
N ILE A 84 -11.55 -1.44 8.32
CA ILE A 84 -11.57 -0.73 7.04
C ILE A 84 -12.91 -0.02 6.94
N LYS A 85 -12.86 1.31 6.77
CA LYS A 85 -14.06 2.14 6.74
C LYS A 85 -13.89 3.32 5.81
N PRO A 86 -14.87 3.58 4.92
CA PRO A 86 -14.84 4.72 4.01
C PRO A 86 -14.59 6.05 4.75
N GLY A 87 -13.78 6.91 4.14
CA GLY A 87 -13.44 8.23 4.70
C GLY A 87 -12.45 8.19 5.87
N ARG A 88 -11.81 7.06 6.13
CA ARG A 88 -10.76 6.94 7.15
C ARG A 88 -9.39 6.86 6.51
N SER A 89 -8.43 7.54 7.13
CA SER A 89 -7.05 7.64 6.62
C SER A 89 -6.02 7.14 7.62
N TRP A 90 -6.45 6.47 8.69
CA TRP A 90 -5.51 5.91 9.64
C TRP A 90 -4.83 4.69 9.05
N ILE A 91 -3.52 4.73 8.98
CA ILE A 91 -2.66 3.65 8.51
C ILE A 91 -1.45 3.61 9.43
N SER A 92 -0.75 2.49 9.53
CA SER A 92 0.51 2.38 10.24
C SER A 92 1.38 1.27 9.66
N GLY A 93 2.69 1.41 9.78
CA GLY A 93 3.66 0.42 9.34
C GLY A 93 4.24 0.68 7.96
N LEU A 94 4.07 1.88 7.40
CA LEU A 94 4.64 2.24 6.10
C LEU A 94 6.16 2.32 6.09
N GLU A 95 6.84 2.08 7.22
CA GLU A 95 8.29 1.85 7.25
C GLU A 95 8.74 0.69 6.35
N ASP A 96 7.85 -0.24 5.98
CA ASP A 96 8.09 -1.28 4.98
C ASP A 96 8.51 -0.71 3.61
N LEU A 97 8.13 0.54 3.30
CA LEU A 97 8.55 1.25 2.09
C LEU A 97 10.08 1.40 1.97
N LYS A 98 10.81 1.39 3.08
CA LYS A 98 12.28 1.43 3.07
C LYS A 98 12.87 0.28 2.27
N THR A 99 12.26 -0.90 2.33
CA THR A 99 12.72 -2.11 1.65
C THR A 99 11.98 -2.40 0.35
N ALA A 100 10.94 -1.63 0.02
CA ALA A 100 10.16 -1.84 -1.19
C ALA A 100 10.94 -1.50 -2.45
N ASP A 101 10.81 -2.36 -3.47
CA ASP A 101 11.28 -2.14 -4.83
C ASP A 101 10.22 -1.45 -5.70
N LEU A 102 8.94 -1.62 -5.36
CA LEU A 102 7.80 -0.99 -6.02
C LEU A 102 6.72 -0.64 -4.99
N MET A 103 6.14 0.55 -5.10
CA MET A 103 4.94 0.94 -4.38
C MET A 103 3.75 0.98 -5.35
N ILE A 104 2.67 0.26 -5.01
CA ILE A 104 1.39 0.31 -5.73
C ILE A 104 0.36 0.96 -4.82
N VAL A 105 -0.25 2.04 -5.29
CA VAL A 105 -1.24 2.79 -4.51
C VAL A 105 -2.61 2.74 -5.18
N PHE A 106 -3.64 2.50 -4.37
CA PHE A 106 -5.03 2.66 -4.74
C PHE A 106 -5.70 3.52 -3.67
N LEU A 107 -5.55 4.82 -3.80
CA LEU A 107 -5.87 5.82 -2.80
C LEU A 107 -6.88 6.84 -3.33
N ARG A 108 -7.68 7.41 -2.43
CA ARG A 108 -8.62 8.47 -2.74
C ARG A 108 -8.80 9.40 -1.53
N PHE A 109 -8.42 10.68 -1.69
CA PHE A 109 -8.58 11.75 -0.69
C PHE A 109 -8.08 11.39 0.71
N GLN A 110 -6.93 10.75 0.78
CA GLN A 110 -6.31 10.34 2.04
C GLN A 110 -5.60 11.49 2.73
N ASN A 111 -5.47 11.36 4.06
CA ASN A 111 -4.69 12.24 4.91
C ASN A 111 -4.01 11.36 5.97
N PHE A 112 -2.86 10.81 5.62
CA PHE A 112 -2.14 9.88 6.50
C PHE A 112 -1.63 10.57 7.76
N PRO A 113 -1.42 9.82 8.87
CA PRO A 113 -0.65 10.30 10.01
C PRO A 113 0.71 10.84 9.57
N HIS A 114 1.24 11.83 10.30
CA HIS A 114 2.48 12.51 9.93
C HIS A 114 3.66 11.54 9.71
N GLU A 115 3.88 10.60 10.62
CA GLU A 115 4.97 9.63 10.52
C GLU A 115 4.84 8.73 9.31
N GLU A 116 3.62 8.28 9.00
CA GLU A 116 3.33 7.42 7.85
C GLU A 116 3.50 8.18 6.53
N MET A 117 3.08 9.45 6.52
CA MET A 117 3.30 10.32 5.37
C MET A 117 4.79 10.59 5.14
N GLN A 118 5.59 10.67 6.19
CA GLN A 118 7.05 10.81 6.06
C GLN A 118 7.65 9.58 5.36
N HIS A 119 7.27 8.36 5.73
CA HIS A 119 7.74 7.15 5.04
C HIS A 119 7.34 7.12 3.57
N PHE A 120 6.13 7.61 3.26
CA PHE A 120 5.66 7.73 1.89
C PHE A 120 6.51 8.73 1.09
N VAL A 121 6.80 9.89 1.66
CA VAL A 121 7.61 10.94 1.04
C VAL A 121 9.06 10.50 0.88
N ASP A 122 9.67 9.89 1.90
CA ASP A 122 11.03 9.35 1.82
C ASP A 122 11.18 8.35 0.67
N TYR A 123 10.13 7.55 0.42
CA TYR A 123 10.11 6.62 -0.71
C TYR A 123 10.12 7.35 -2.06
N LEU A 124 9.31 8.43 -2.20
CA LEU A 124 9.26 9.26 -3.41
C LEU A 124 10.59 9.98 -3.63
N ASP A 125 11.15 10.57 -2.59
CA ASP A 125 12.41 11.33 -2.64
C ASP A 125 13.60 10.42 -2.98
N ALA A 126 13.52 9.14 -2.66
CA ALA A 126 14.48 8.12 -3.11
C ALA A 126 14.35 7.76 -4.59
N GLY A 127 13.41 8.35 -5.33
CA GLY A 127 13.21 8.11 -6.77
C GLY A 127 12.75 6.69 -7.11
N LYS A 128 12.13 5.98 -6.17
CA LYS A 128 11.68 4.60 -6.37
C LYS A 128 10.38 4.52 -7.17
N PRO A 129 10.15 3.42 -7.90
CA PRO A 129 8.98 3.26 -8.79
C PRO A 129 7.64 3.32 -8.05
N VAL A 130 6.68 4.03 -8.63
CA VAL A 130 5.29 4.13 -8.14
C VAL A 130 4.32 3.75 -9.24
N MET A 131 3.31 2.96 -8.88
CA MET A 131 2.17 2.67 -9.74
C MET A 131 0.89 3.15 -9.06
N GLY A 132 0.20 4.11 -9.66
CA GLY A 132 -1.11 4.59 -9.21
C GLY A 132 -2.24 3.86 -9.93
N LEU A 133 -3.21 3.37 -9.17
CA LEU A 133 -4.42 2.78 -9.72
C LEU A 133 -5.58 3.77 -9.62
N ARG A 134 -6.29 3.95 -10.72
CA ARG A 134 -7.55 4.69 -10.87
C ARG A 134 -7.61 6.02 -10.10
N THR A 135 -8.19 6.04 -8.89
CA THR A 135 -8.40 7.24 -8.07
C THR A 135 -7.12 7.83 -7.49
N SER A 136 -5.99 7.19 -7.69
CA SER A 136 -4.72 7.65 -7.12
C SER A 136 -4.24 8.97 -7.71
N THR A 137 -4.78 9.44 -8.82
CA THR A 137 -4.55 10.80 -9.34
C THR A 137 -5.01 11.90 -8.36
N HIS A 138 -5.93 11.56 -7.45
CA HIS A 138 -6.37 12.39 -6.34
C HIS A 138 -6.21 11.65 -4.99
N ALA A 139 -5.05 10.99 -4.83
CA ALA A 139 -4.75 10.17 -3.66
C ALA A 139 -4.90 10.91 -2.34
N PHE A 140 -4.46 12.16 -2.28
CA PHE A 140 -4.40 12.94 -1.04
C PHE A 140 -5.30 14.18 -1.07
N ASN A 141 -5.87 14.51 0.11
CA ASN A 141 -6.61 15.75 0.31
C ASN A 141 -6.54 16.17 1.79
N GLY A 142 -6.38 17.49 2.03
CA GLY A 142 -6.31 18.04 3.37
C GLY A 142 -5.04 17.67 4.13
N THR A 143 -3.99 17.24 3.45
CA THR A 143 -2.66 17.11 4.02
C THR A 143 -2.18 18.48 4.51
N ARG A 144 -1.37 18.50 5.57
CA ARG A 144 -1.00 19.73 6.28
C ARG A 144 0.51 19.92 6.30
N ASP A 145 0.92 21.10 6.71
CA ASP A 145 2.32 21.47 6.93
C ASP A 145 3.19 21.17 5.69
N ALA A 146 4.31 20.50 5.88
CA ALA A 146 5.24 20.15 4.81
C ALA A 146 4.62 19.23 3.73
N TYR A 147 3.52 18.56 4.04
CA TYR A 147 2.84 17.64 3.13
C TYR A 147 1.67 18.27 2.36
N ALA A 148 1.31 19.52 2.65
CA ALA A 148 0.21 20.21 1.97
C ALA A 148 0.35 20.16 0.44
N LYS A 149 1.56 20.18 -0.06
CA LYS A 149 1.89 20.14 -1.50
C LYS A 149 1.45 18.85 -2.21
N TYR A 150 1.25 17.73 -1.49
CA TYR A 150 0.79 16.46 -2.07
C TYR A 150 -0.72 16.38 -2.27
N SER A 151 -1.49 17.33 -1.69
CA SER A 151 -2.94 17.36 -1.86
C SER A 151 -3.36 17.58 -3.30
N ASN A 152 -4.44 16.91 -3.71
CA ASN A 152 -5.06 17.12 -5.01
C ASN A 152 -5.42 18.60 -5.21
N GLY A 153 -5.06 19.13 -6.37
CA GLY A 153 -5.32 20.53 -6.70
C GLY A 153 -4.43 21.54 -5.97
N TYR A 154 -3.32 21.12 -5.38
CA TYR A 154 -2.35 22.06 -4.80
C TYR A 154 -1.88 23.07 -5.84
N ASN A 155 -1.84 24.38 -5.44
CA ASN A 155 -1.65 25.49 -6.36
C ASN A 155 -0.27 26.19 -6.22
N GLY A 156 0.57 25.73 -5.28
CA GLY A 156 1.93 26.25 -5.13
C GLY A 156 2.79 25.93 -6.35
N ALA A 157 3.65 26.87 -6.73
CA ALA A 157 4.50 26.72 -7.92
C ALA A 157 5.52 25.58 -7.81
N ASP A 158 5.85 25.20 -6.57
CA ASP A 158 6.82 24.14 -6.24
C ASP A 158 6.30 22.72 -6.50
N TYR A 159 4.96 22.52 -6.45
CA TYR A 159 4.36 21.17 -6.59
C TYR A 159 2.94 21.24 -7.17
N LYS A 160 2.72 22.06 -8.18
CA LYS A 160 1.41 22.32 -8.79
C LYS A 160 0.69 21.01 -9.16
N GLY A 161 -0.60 20.92 -8.81
CA GLY A 161 -1.43 19.75 -9.08
C GLY A 161 -1.30 18.63 -8.03
N GLY A 162 -0.29 18.69 -7.15
CA GLY A 162 -0.08 17.72 -6.09
C GLY A 162 0.51 16.39 -6.55
N PHE A 163 0.34 15.36 -5.74
CA PHE A 163 0.88 14.02 -5.99
C PHE A 163 0.48 13.46 -7.37
N GLY A 164 -0.78 13.64 -7.76
CA GLY A 164 -1.27 13.11 -9.03
C GLY A 164 -0.48 13.66 -10.22
N GLU A 165 -0.39 15.00 -10.33
CA GLU A 165 0.32 15.67 -11.43
C GLU A 165 1.82 15.38 -11.39
N GLN A 166 2.45 15.52 -10.20
CA GLN A 166 3.90 15.51 -10.09
C GLN A 166 4.52 14.11 -10.12
N ILE A 167 3.78 13.09 -9.68
CA ILE A 167 4.29 11.71 -9.58
C ILE A 167 3.64 10.79 -10.61
N LEU A 168 2.32 10.92 -10.83
CA LEU A 168 1.60 10.05 -11.75
C LEU A 168 1.41 10.67 -13.14
N GLY A 169 1.72 11.95 -13.30
CA GLY A 169 1.61 12.69 -14.56
C GLY A 169 0.19 13.12 -14.91
N GLU A 170 -0.76 12.99 -14.00
CA GLU A 170 -2.15 13.36 -14.22
C GLU A 170 -2.83 13.84 -12.94
N ASN A 171 -3.69 14.82 -13.05
CA ASN A 171 -4.46 15.38 -11.94
C ASN A 171 -5.95 15.24 -12.18
N TRP A 172 -6.66 14.75 -11.16
CA TRP A 172 -8.11 14.66 -11.24
C TRP A 172 -8.77 16.06 -11.15
N VAL A 173 -9.53 16.42 -12.15
CA VAL A 173 -10.27 17.69 -12.24
C VAL A 173 -11.76 17.50 -11.94
N GLY A 174 -12.34 16.36 -12.33
CA GLY A 174 -13.75 16.08 -12.16
C GLY A 174 -14.17 14.80 -12.87
N HIS A 175 -15.46 14.50 -12.75
CA HIS A 175 -16.07 13.37 -13.46
C HIS A 175 -16.53 13.80 -14.84
N TYR A 176 -16.42 12.88 -15.80
CA TYR A 176 -17.07 13.03 -17.08
C TYR A 176 -18.59 12.80 -16.93
N GLY A 177 -19.40 13.72 -17.44
CA GLY A 177 -20.85 13.67 -17.34
C GLY A 177 -21.41 13.85 -15.92
N ARG A 178 -22.58 13.27 -15.67
CA ARG A 178 -23.23 13.30 -14.36
C ARG A 178 -22.75 12.13 -13.51
N ASN A 179 -21.92 12.42 -12.52
CA ASN A 179 -21.38 11.40 -11.62
C ASN A 179 -22.47 10.43 -11.13
N HIS A 180 -22.24 9.13 -11.29
CA HIS A 180 -23.12 8.01 -10.93
C HIS A 180 -24.53 8.03 -11.58
N ARG A 181 -24.78 8.92 -12.52
CA ARG A 181 -26.10 9.07 -13.17
C ARG A 181 -26.03 9.01 -14.69
N GLN A 182 -24.87 8.82 -15.25
CA GLN A 182 -24.68 8.78 -16.70
C GLN A 182 -23.62 7.72 -17.04
N SER A 183 -23.96 6.86 -18.00
CA SER A 183 -23.01 5.93 -18.60
C SER A 183 -22.24 6.62 -19.72
N SER A 184 -20.95 6.30 -19.84
CA SER A 184 -20.13 6.67 -20.98
C SER A 184 -19.85 5.43 -21.82
N ILE A 185 -19.98 5.54 -23.14
CA ILE A 185 -19.59 4.49 -24.07
C ILE A 185 -18.25 4.92 -24.66
N LEU A 186 -17.23 4.10 -24.46
CA LEU A 186 -15.96 4.25 -25.13
C LEU A 186 -15.99 3.47 -26.43
N LEU A 187 -15.92 4.15 -27.56
CA LEU A 187 -15.69 3.53 -28.85
C LEU A 187 -14.18 3.46 -29.05
N LEU A 188 -13.66 2.26 -29.11
CA LEU A 188 -12.29 2.02 -29.54
C LEU A 188 -12.32 1.79 -31.05
N GLU A 189 -11.84 2.74 -31.83
CA GLU A 189 -11.46 2.49 -33.20
C GLU A 189 -10.14 1.71 -33.16
N ILE A 190 -10.21 0.43 -33.47
CA ILE A 190 -9.01 -0.37 -33.71
C ILE A 190 -8.68 -0.12 -35.18
N ASP A 191 -7.74 0.78 -35.43
CA ASP A 191 -7.11 0.87 -36.73
C ASP A 191 -6.50 -0.50 -37.04
N GLN A 192 -6.95 -1.07 -38.14
CA GLN A 192 -6.46 -2.37 -38.60
C GLN A 192 -4.94 -2.23 -38.88
N LEU A 193 -4.13 -2.89 -38.06
CA LEU A 193 -2.73 -3.15 -38.33
C LEU A 193 -2.59 -4.17 -39.45
#